data_ef0b39c982287b5dad87179e62eb4598
#
_entry.id   ef0b39c982287b5dad87179e62eb4598
#
_cell.length_a   1.000
_cell.length_b   1.000
_cell.length_c   1.000
_cell.angle_alpha   90.00
_cell.angle_beta   90.00
_cell.angle_gamma   90.00
#
_symmetry.space_group_name_H-M   'P 1'
#
loop_
_entity.id
_entity.type
_entity.pdbx_description
1 polymer ?
#
loop_
_entity_poly.entity_id
_entity_poly.type
_entity_poly.pdbx_seq_one_letter_code
_entity_poly.pdbx_strand_id
1 'polypeptide(L)'
;MKTDKLFYRIFLNQPDLIAELIPGIPSDCEFEYSAPVLKEKETRLDGLLTPISNNSDVPLIFLEAQMQRDIKFYSRYFQGIFSYIDQYEISRNWCGLLILLNKRLELGSELPHRNLLNSQVEITR
;
A
#
# COMPACT_ATOMS: atom_id res chain seq x y z
N MET A 1 -11.36 5.64 -8.28
CA MET A 1 -12.78 5.37 -8.03
C MET A 1 -13.20 5.97 -6.69
N LYS A 2 -14.45 6.42 -6.62
CA LYS A 2 -14.98 7.02 -5.39
C LYS A 2 -14.98 6.03 -4.21
N THR A 3 -15.17 4.75 -4.49
CA THR A 3 -15.20 3.71 -3.49
C THR A 3 -13.84 3.56 -2.80
N ASP A 4 -12.77 3.71 -3.56
CA ASP A 4 -11.42 3.56 -3.02
C ASP A 4 -11.10 4.67 -2.02
N LYS A 5 -11.49 5.91 -2.32
CA LYS A 5 -11.26 7.03 -1.40
C LYS A 5 -12.02 6.85 -0.10
N LEU A 6 -13.25 6.38 -0.18
CA LEU A 6 -14.04 6.11 1.02
C LEU A 6 -13.39 5.02 1.86
N PHE A 7 -12.90 3.99 1.22
CA PHE A 7 -12.22 2.88 1.87
C PHE A 7 -10.97 3.36 2.61
N TYR A 8 -10.14 4.17 1.96
CA TYR A 8 -8.93 4.71 2.58
C TYR A 8 -9.26 5.62 3.76
N ARG A 9 -10.35 6.39 3.69
CA ARG A 9 -10.78 7.25 4.79
C ARG A 9 -11.10 6.44 6.05
N ILE A 10 -11.67 5.25 5.88
CA ILE A 10 -11.97 4.39 7.02
C ILE A 10 -10.68 4.06 7.79
N PHE A 11 -9.61 3.76 7.08
CA PHE A 11 -8.33 3.47 7.72
C PHE A 11 -7.75 4.68 8.43
N LEU A 12 -7.89 5.86 7.84
CA LEU A 12 -7.37 7.09 8.46
C LEU A 12 -8.14 7.46 9.73
N ASN A 13 -9.44 7.20 9.75
CA ASN A 13 -10.27 7.50 10.92
C ASN A 13 -10.12 6.46 12.01
N GLN A 14 -9.54 5.31 11.70
CA GLN A 14 -9.36 4.21 12.65
C GLN A 14 -7.95 3.66 12.53
N PRO A 15 -6.95 4.37 13.09
CA PRO A 15 -5.56 3.93 12.97
C PRO A 15 -5.30 2.55 13.57
N ASP A 16 -6.14 2.10 14.50
CA ASP A 16 -6.04 0.77 15.09
C ASP A 16 -6.18 -0.34 14.04
N LEU A 17 -6.96 -0.09 12.98
CA LEU A 17 -7.13 -1.08 11.93
C LEU A 17 -5.82 -1.38 11.22
N ILE A 18 -5.01 -0.35 10.99
CA ILE A 18 -3.71 -0.54 10.35
C ILE A 18 -2.81 -1.41 11.22
N ALA A 19 -2.81 -1.15 12.52
CA ALA A 19 -2.02 -1.93 13.46
C ALA A 19 -2.48 -3.40 13.53
N GLU A 20 -3.77 -3.64 13.37
CA GLU A 20 -4.29 -5.01 13.33
C GLU A 20 -3.88 -5.76 12.07
N LEU A 21 -3.81 -5.05 10.95
CA LEU A 21 -3.53 -5.68 9.65
C LEU A 21 -2.04 -5.83 9.39
N ILE A 22 -1.21 -4.97 9.96
CA ILE A 22 0.23 -5.00 9.74
C ILE A 22 0.95 -5.16 11.07
N PRO A 23 1.59 -6.31 11.31
CA PRO A 23 2.35 -6.51 12.55
C PRO A 23 3.45 -5.47 12.72
N GLY A 24 3.65 -5.03 13.95
CA GLY A 24 4.72 -4.09 14.28
C GLY A 24 4.35 -2.63 14.21
N ILE A 25 3.14 -2.30 13.76
CA ILE A 25 2.66 -0.92 13.75
C ILE A 25 2.02 -0.61 15.10
N PRO A 26 2.46 0.46 15.80
CA PRO A 26 1.82 0.86 17.06
C PRO A 26 0.36 1.24 16.84
N SER A 27 -0.51 0.87 17.77
CA SER A 27 -1.96 1.11 17.62
C SER A 27 -2.34 2.58 17.66
N ASP A 28 -1.49 3.43 18.24
CA ASP A 28 -1.74 4.85 18.35
C ASP A 28 -1.03 5.66 17.25
N CYS A 29 -0.43 5.00 16.29
CA CYS A 29 0.28 5.68 15.20
C CYS A 29 -0.70 6.33 14.24
N GLU A 30 -0.49 7.59 13.95
CA GLU A 30 -1.29 8.34 12.99
C GLU A 30 -0.58 8.41 11.65
N PHE A 31 -1.37 8.40 10.58
CA PHE A 31 -0.87 8.44 9.21
C PHE A 31 -1.54 9.56 8.44
N GLU A 32 -0.79 10.14 7.53
CA GLU A 32 -1.32 11.07 6.55
C GLU A 32 -1.55 10.31 5.24
N TYR A 33 -2.78 10.40 4.71
CA TYR A 33 -3.14 9.77 3.45
C TYR A 33 -2.82 10.68 2.27
N SER A 34 -2.27 10.12 1.22
CA SER A 34 -2.12 10.80 -0.06
C SER A 34 -2.28 9.82 -1.21
N ALA A 35 -2.50 10.35 -2.40
CA ALA A 35 -2.58 9.56 -3.63
C ALA A 35 -1.74 10.27 -4.70
N PRO A 36 -0.41 10.20 -4.59
CA PRO A 36 0.47 10.95 -5.47
C PRO A 36 0.45 10.45 -6.90
N VAL A 37 0.66 11.36 -7.84
CA VAL A 37 0.82 11.03 -9.25
C VAL A 37 2.32 10.96 -9.55
N LEU A 38 2.73 9.89 -10.23
CA LEU A 38 4.13 9.67 -10.57
C LEU A 38 4.42 10.27 -11.95
N LYS A 39 5.53 11.02 -12.03
CA LYS A 39 5.86 11.77 -13.24
C LYS A 39 6.17 10.91 -14.45
N GLU A 40 6.97 9.86 -14.25
CA GLU A 40 7.49 9.09 -15.36
C GLU A 40 6.46 8.31 -16.15
N LYS A 41 5.41 7.85 -15.49
CA LYS A 41 4.42 6.96 -16.13
C LYS A 41 3.01 7.48 -16.01
N GLU A 42 2.85 8.70 -15.53
CA GLU A 42 1.54 9.28 -15.24
C GLU A 42 0.68 8.33 -14.41
N THR A 43 1.34 7.51 -13.58
CA THR A 43 0.70 6.52 -12.73
C THR A 43 0.37 7.14 -11.39
N ARG A 44 -0.83 6.89 -10.91
CA ARG A 44 -1.25 7.34 -9.59
C ARG A 44 -1.14 6.18 -8.61
N LEU A 45 -0.57 6.45 -7.45
CA LEU A 45 -0.66 5.53 -6.31
C LEU A 45 -2.00 5.76 -5.63
N ASP A 46 -2.78 4.69 -5.45
CA ASP A 46 -4.14 4.81 -4.92
C ASP A 46 -4.16 5.17 -3.44
N GLY A 47 -3.18 4.72 -2.68
CA GLY A 47 -3.12 5.07 -1.27
C GLY A 47 -1.71 4.99 -0.74
N LEU A 48 -1.24 6.10 -0.21
CA LEU A 48 0.02 6.16 0.51
C LEU A 48 -0.26 6.69 1.91
N LEU A 49 0.12 5.92 2.90
CA LEU A 49 -0.01 6.32 4.30
C LEU A 49 1.37 6.63 4.84
N THR A 50 1.56 7.90 5.19
CA THR A 50 2.82 8.39 5.73
C THR A 50 2.66 8.58 7.23
N PRO A 51 3.48 7.93 8.06
CA PRO A 51 3.41 8.14 9.50
C PRO A 51 3.68 9.60 9.84
N ILE A 52 2.83 10.19 10.67
CA ILE A 52 3.01 11.58 11.11
C ILE A 52 4.18 11.66 12.09
N SER A 53 4.40 10.59 12.85
CA SER A 53 5.48 10.52 13.81
C SER A 53 6.85 10.52 13.11
N ASN A 54 7.85 11.14 13.77
CA ASN A 54 9.22 11.08 13.29
C ASN A 54 9.92 9.75 13.63
N ASN A 55 9.20 8.81 14.22
CA ASN A 55 9.76 7.51 14.55
C ASN A 55 10.08 6.74 13.25
N SER A 56 11.36 6.53 12.98
CA SER A 56 11.83 5.86 11.76
C SER A 56 11.49 4.38 11.71
N ASP A 57 11.06 3.79 12.84
CA ASP A 57 10.68 2.39 12.88
C ASP A 57 9.31 2.13 12.25
N VAL A 58 8.50 3.17 12.09
CA VAL A 58 7.20 3.04 11.46
C VAL A 58 7.36 3.26 9.95
N PRO A 59 7.02 2.28 9.12
CA PRO A 59 7.25 2.39 7.68
C PRO A 59 6.19 3.21 6.97
N LEU A 60 6.52 3.66 5.75
CA LEU A 60 5.50 4.07 4.80
C LEU A 60 4.64 2.87 4.42
N ILE A 61 3.36 3.09 4.17
CA ILE A 61 2.46 2.01 3.79
C ILE A 61 1.85 2.32 2.43
N PHE A 62 2.13 1.44 1.46
CA PHE A 62 1.52 1.52 0.13
C PHE A 62 0.26 0.67 0.14
N LEU A 63 -0.87 1.32 0.31
CA LEU A 63 -2.17 0.69 0.46
C LEU A 63 -2.87 0.60 -0.89
N GLU A 64 -3.36 -0.59 -1.22
CA GLU A 64 -4.12 -0.81 -2.45
C GLU A 64 -5.29 -1.74 -2.14
N ALA A 65 -6.48 -1.34 -2.54
CA ALA A 65 -7.66 -2.17 -2.46
C ALA A 65 -8.03 -2.60 -3.88
N GLN A 66 -8.06 -3.90 -4.14
CA GLN A 66 -8.34 -4.41 -5.47
C GLN A 66 -9.64 -5.19 -5.46
N MET A 67 -10.54 -4.80 -6.34
CA MET A 67 -11.88 -5.39 -6.42
C MET A 67 -12.10 -6.21 -7.69
N GLN A 68 -11.26 -6.02 -8.70
CA GLN A 68 -11.43 -6.61 -10.00
C GLN A 68 -10.23 -7.44 -10.42
N ARG A 69 -10.47 -8.39 -11.32
CA ARG A 69 -9.41 -9.16 -11.91
C ARG A 69 -8.45 -8.25 -12.68
N ASP A 70 -7.16 -8.43 -12.46
CA ASP A 70 -6.12 -7.68 -13.17
C ASP A 70 -4.84 -8.52 -13.16
N ILE A 71 -4.54 -9.15 -14.26
CA ILE A 71 -3.38 -10.07 -14.34
C ILE A 71 -2.04 -9.35 -14.34
N LYS A 72 -2.03 -8.03 -14.43
CA LYS A 72 -0.80 -7.22 -14.36
C LYS A 72 -0.72 -6.44 -13.06
N PHE A 73 -1.55 -6.79 -12.09
CA PHE A 73 -1.67 -6.00 -10.86
C PHE A 73 -0.35 -5.92 -10.09
N TYR A 74 0.30 -7.05 -9.85
CA TYR A 74 1.54 -7.04 -9.05
C TYR A 74 2.63 -6.23 -9.71
N SER A 75 2.80 -6.39 -11.01
CA SER A 75 3.80 -5.64 -11.76
C SER A 75 3.57 -4.14 -11.65
N ARG A 76 2.33 -3.70 -11.87
CA ARG A 76 1.96 -2.29 -11.77
C ARG A 76 2.13 -1.77 -10.34
N TYR A 77 1.72 -2.54 -9.36
CA TYR A 77 1.81 -2.16 -7.96
C TYR A 77 3.26 -1.90 -7.54
N PHE A 78 4.14 -2.84 -7.82
CA PHE A 78 5.55 -2.70 -7.45
C PHE A 78 6.26 -1.62 -8.27
N GLN A 79 5.92 -1.47 -9.55
CA GLN A 79 6.45 -0.36 -10.34
C GLN A 79 6.10 0.98 -9.71
N GLY A 80 4.87 1.12 -9.27
CA GLY A 80 4.42 2.34 -8.60
C GLY A 80 5.20 2.61 -7.33
N ILE A 81 5.40 1.59 -6.51
CA ILE A 81 6.15 1.72 -5.25
C ILE A 81 7.58 2.18 -5.52
N PHE A 82 8.28 1.49 -6.42
CA PHE A 82 9.68 1.82 -6.65
C PHE A 82 9.86 3.15 -7.38
N SER A 83 8.92 3.51 -8.25
CA SER A 83 8.95 4.83 -8.89
C SER A 83 8.76 5.94 -7.87
N TYR A 84 7.87 5.74 -6.90
CA TYR A 84 7.67 6.73 -5.83
C TYR A 84 8.92 6.86 -4.96
N ILE A 85 9.50 5.75 -4.55
CA ILE A 85 10.72 5.76 -3.73
C ILE A 85 11.84 6.51 -4.43
N ASP A 86 11.99 6.27 -5.74
CA ASP A 86 13.02 6.94 -6.53
C ASP A 86 12.71 8.42 -6.71
N GLN A 87 11.50 8.77 -7.10
CA GLN A 87 11.11 10.15 -7.39
C GLN A 87 11.26 11.06 -6.18
N TYR A 88 10.91 10.57 -4.99
CA TYR A 88 10.93 11.36 -3.76
C TYR A 88 12.11 11.05 -2.87
N GLU A 89 13.07 10.27 -3.36
CA GLU A 89 14.31 9.94 -2.63
C GLU A 89 14.02 9.45 -1.22
N ILE A 90 13.10 8.49 -1.12
CA ILE A 90 12.67 7.97 0.17
C ILE A 90 13.81 7.17 0.82
N SER A 91 14.14 7.52 2.07
CA SER A 91 15.14 6.82 2.85
C SER A 91 14.55 6.11 4.07
N ARG A 92 13.24 5.95 4.08
CA ARG A 92 12.49 5.32 5.15
C ARG A 92 12.05 3.93 4.72
N ASN A 93 11.94 3.01 5.67
CA ASN A 93 11.42 1.68 5.37
C ASN A 93 9.96 1.77 4.91
N TRP A 94 9.53 0.76 4.16
CA TRP A 94 8.19 0.72 3.62
C TRP A 94 7.61 -0.68 3.74
N CYS A 95 6.30 -0.76 3.68
CA CYS A 95 5.59 -2.02 3.49
C CYS A 95 4.38 -1.78 2.62
N GLY A 96 3.83 -2.86 2.09
CA GLY A 96 2.60 -2.82 1.32
C GLY A 96 1.46 -3.42 2.11
N LEU A 97 0.26 -2.92 1.87
CA LEU A 97 -0.96 -3.51 2.40
C LEU A 97 -1.93 -3.68 1.25
N LEU A 98 -2.16 -4.93 0.85
CA LEU A 98 -3.12 -5.25 -0.19
C LEU A 98 -4.40 -5.77 0.45
N ILE A 99 -5.51 -5.20 0.05
CA ILE A 99 -6.82 -5.65 0.51
C ILE A 99 -7.58 -6.16 -0.70
N LEU A 100 -7.84 -7.46 -0.69
CA LEU A 100 -8.51 -8.13 -1.78
C LEU A 100 -9.93 -8.47 -1.33
N LEU A 101 -10.91 -7.82 -1.95
CA LEU A 101 -12.30 -7.95 -1.52
C LEU A 101 -12.96 -9.23 -2.02
N ASN A 102 -12.26 -9.99 -2.85
CA ASN A 102 -12.73 -11.29 -3.33
C ASN A 102 -11.58 -12.29 -3.19
N LYS A 103 -11.82 -13.38 -2.46
CA LYS A 103 -10.80 -14.39 -2.21
C LYS A 103 -10.28 -15.08 -3.46
N ARG A 104 -11.08 -15.09 -4.54
CA ARG A 104 -10.73 -15.74 -5.80
C ARG A 104 -10.25 -14.76 -6.85
N LEU A 105 -9.90 -13.55 -6.45
CA LEU A 105 -9.45 -12.54 -7.37
C LEU A 105 -8.13 -12.93 -8.03
N GLU A 106 -8.10 -12.90 -9.35
CA GLU A 106 -6.90 -13.20 -10.12
C GLU A 106 -6.12 -11.93 -10.40
N LEU A 107 -4.88 -11.88 -9.90
CA LEU A 107 -4.01 -10.72 -10.01
C LEU A 107 -2.73 -11.02 -10.81
N GLY A 108 -2.72 -12.14 -11.51
CA GLY A 108 -1.56 -12.56 -12.28
C GLY A 108 -0.62 -13.43 -11.47
N SER A 109 0.51 -13.77 -12.08
CA SER A 109 1.50 -14.62 -11.44
C SER A 109 2.24 -13.89 -10.34
N GLU A 110 2.38 -14.54 -9.18
CA GLU A 110 3.17 -14.00 -8.07
C GLU A 110 4.67 -14.25 -8.25
N LEU A 111 5.03 -15.15 -9.14
CA LEU A 111 6.42 -15.66 -9.22
C LEU A 111 7.49 -14.58 -9.30
N PRO A 112 7.41 -13.59 -10.19
CA PRO A 112 8.47 -12.59 -10.28
C PRO A 112 8.54 -11.69 -9.04
N HIS A 113 7.49 -11.65 -8.23
CA HIS A 113 7.37 -10.75 -7.10
C HIS A 113 7.22 -11.47 -5.76
N ARG A 114 7.36 -12.79 -5.78
CA ARG A 114 7.02 -13.62 -4.61
C ARG A 114 7.80 -13.22 -3.37
N ASN A 115 9.08 -12.94 -3.48
CA ASN A 115 9.88 -12.56 -2.32
C ASN A 115 9.40 -11.25 -1.71
N LEU A 116 9.04 -10.27 -2.55
CA LEU A 116 8.48 -9.01 -2.06
C LEU A 116 7.13 -9.22 -1.40
N LEU A 117 6.28 -10.04 -2.00
CA LEU A 117 4.97 -10.34 -1.43
C LEU A 117 5.09 -11.02 -0.08
N ASN A 118 6.06 -11.88 0.10
CA ASN A 118 6.24 -12.62 1.34
C ASN A 118 6.90 -11.79 2.46
N SER A 119 7.76 -10.84 2.10
CA SER A 119 8.55 -10.11 3.09
C SER A 119 8.12 -8.67 3.32
N GLN A 120 7.54 -8.01 2.32
CA GLN A 120 7.25 -6.58 2.39
C GLN A 120 5.76 -6.25 2.32
N VAL A 121 4.91 -7.22 2.04
CA VAL A 121 3.50 -6.95 1.78
C VAL A 121 2.62 -7.83 2.66
N GLU A 122 1.65 -7.19 3.33
CA GLU A 122 0.57 -7.91 4.00
C GLU A 122 -0.64 -7.96 3.09
N ILE A 123 -1.23 -9.14 2.96
CA ILE A 123 -2.39 -9.33 2.11
C ILE A 123 -3.58 -9.73 2.98
N THR A 124 -4.64 -8.93 2.88
CA THR A 124 -5.91 -9.19 3.57
C THR A 124 -6.96 -9.55 2.54
N ARG A 125 -7.61 -10.67 2.74
CA ARG A 125 -8.65 -11.15 1.83
C ARG A 125 -10.01 -11.21 2.51
#